data_df1ec42f7a8c49d5738e6822a8ddf830
#
_entry.id   df1ec42f7a8c49d5738e6822a8ddf830
#
_cell.length_a   1.000
_cell.length_b   1.000
_cell.length_c   1.000
_cell.angle_alpha   90.00
_cell.angle_beta   90.00
_cell.angle_gamma   90.00
#
_symmetry.space_group_name_H-M   'P 1'
#
loop_
_entity.id
_entity.type
_entity.pdbx_description
1 polymer ?
#
loop_
_entity_poly.entity_id
_entity_poly.type
_entity_poly.pdbx_seq_one_letter_code
_entity_poly.pdbx_strand_id
1 'polypeptide(L)'
;MNYPGQRVQIDVKFVPSSCLVNEAKGKRFYQYTAIDEYSRWRYVEAFEEHSIYSSAVFLRYFLERFPMPVECVQTDNGIEFTKRFSTSRKETLTLFQRVLQEYGIRHKLIRPFTPRHNGKVERSHRKDNERFYASHTFYSFEDFSKQLKTYNHKDYNQFPMRPLGWKSPQTILKEFIQYGVTYV
;
A
#
# COMPACT_ATOMS: atom_id res chain seq x y z
N MET A 1 -11.17 -11.84 6.64
CA MET A 1 -11.59 -11.59 5.25
C MET A 1 -11.81 -12.92 4.59
N ASN A 2 -12.81 -13.01 3.75
CA ASN A 2 -13.24 -14.27 3.15
C ASN A 2 -12.72 -14.45 1.71
N TYR A 3 -12.31 -13.36 1.06
CA TYR A 3 -11.82 -13.35 -0.32
C TYR A 3 -10.91 -12.13 -0.59
N PRO A 4 -10.06 -12.19 -1.63
CA PRO A 4 -9.24 -11.08 -2.05
C PRO A 4 -10.10 -9.90 -2.53
N GLY A 5 -9.70 -8.67 -2.21
CA GLY A 5 -10.40 -7.45 -2.57
C GLY A 5 -11.52 -7.03 -1.60
N GLN A 6 -11.94 -7.90 -0.69
CA GLN A 6 -12.96 -7.55 0.32
C GLN A 6 -12.54 -6.34 1.17
N ARG A 7 -11.27 -6.24 1.50
CA ARG A 7 -10.67 -5.05 2.12
C ARG A 7 -9.17 -4.94 1.83
N VAL A 8 -8.77 -3.77 1.38
CA VAL A 8 -7.37 -3.38 1.12
C VAL A 8 -6.97 -2.29 2.09
N GLN A 9 -5.84 -2.44 2.75
CA GLN A 9 -5.24 -1.37 3.57
C GLN A 9 -4.25 -0.59 2.71
N ILE A 10 -4.34 0.75 2.78
CA ILE A 10 -3.40 1.66 2.10
C ILE A 10 -2.74 2.55 3.15
N ASP A 11 -1.44 2.75 3.00
CA ASP A 11 -0.63 3.59 3.87
C ASP A 11 0.58 4.15 3.12
N VAL A 12 1.13 5.25 3.63
CA VAL A 12 2.31 5.91 3.07
C VAL A 12 3.43 5.90 4.10
N LYS A 13 4.62 5.55 3.65
CA LYS A 13 5.82 5.51 4.45
C LYS A 13 6.90 6.42 3.89
N PHE A 14 7.58 7.15 4.77
CA PHE A 14 8.82 7.85 4.43
C PHE A 14 9.95 6.86 4.21
N VAL A 15 10.73 7.07 3.15
CA VAL A 15 11.98 6.36 2.95
C VAL A 15 13.01 6.84 3.96
N PRO A 16 13.71 5.95 4.69
CA PRO A 16 14.71 6.37 5.65
C PRO A 16 15.80 7.21 4.97
N SER A 17 16.10 8.38 5.52
CA SER A 17 17.11 9.29 4.96
C SER A 17 18.52 8.68 4.92
N SER A 18 18.81 7.74 5.82
CA SER A 18 20.06 6.98 5.83
C SER A 18 20.28 6.12 4.60
N CYS A 19 19.22 5.78 3.87
CA CYS A 19 19.31 5.01 2.63
C CYS A 19 19.56 5.89 1.39
N LEU A 20 19.44 7.21 1.52
CA LEU A 20 19.53 8.15 0.40
C LEU A 20 20.96 8.70 0.28
N VAL A 21 21.61 8.42 -0.84
CA VAL A 21 23.00 8.82 -1.09
C VAL A 21 23.12 9.58 -2.43
N ASN A 22 24.24 10.18 -2.71
CA ASN A 22 24.53 10.91 -3.95
C ASN A 22 23.42 11.93 -4.30
N GLU A 23 22.81 11.80 -5.46
CA GLU A 23 21.74 12.70 -5.95
C GLU A 23 20.46 12.64 -5.13
N ALA A 24 20.22 11.53 -4.43
CA ALA A 24 19.08 11.36 -3.53
C ALA A 24 19.31 11.98 -2.15
N LYS A 25 20.57 12.30 -1.79
CA LYS A 25 20.92 12.84 -0.47
C LYS A 25 20.18 14.15 -0.19
N GLY A 26 19.49 14.22 0.95
CA GLY A 26 18.72 15.39 1.35
C GLY A 26 17.33 15.49 0.73
N LYS A 27 16.99 14.65 -0.23
CA LYS A 27 15.63 14.54 -0.79
C LYS A 27 14.72 13.74 0.14
N ARG A 28 13.42 13.79 -0.13
CA ARG A 28 12.41 12.96 0.55
C ARG A 28 11.69 12.12 -0.48
N PHE A 29 11.71 10.81 -0.27
CA PHE A 29 10.95 9.86 -1.08
C PHE A 29 9.92 9.15 -0.22
N TYR A 30 8.87 8.69 -0.86
CA TYR A 30 7.71 8.08 -0.23
C TYR A 30 7.40 6.73 -0.87
N GLN A 31 7.14 5.75 -0.04
CA GLN A 31 6.61 4.47 -0.45
C GLN A 31 5.12 4.43 -0.16
N TYR A 32 4.30 4.40 -1.20
CA TYR A 32 2.88 4.11 -1.08
C TYR A 32 2.68 2.60 -1.15
N THR A 33 1.83 2.09 -0.29
CA THR A 33 1.62 0.65 -0.11
C THR A 33 0.14 0.33 -0.04
N ALA A 34 -0.33 -0.59 -0.88
CA ALA A 34 -1.64 -1.22 -0.78
C ALA A 34 -1.46 -2.71 -0.48
N ILE A 35 -2.15 -3.23 0.53
CA ILE A 35 -2.10 -4.64 0.91
C ILE A 35 -3.51 -5.22 1.03
N ASP A 36 -3.78 -6.27 0.27
CA ASP A 36 -5.02 -7.04 0.43
C ASP A 36 -5.03 -7.81 1.74
N GLU A 37 -6.10 -7.67 2.51
CA GLU A 37 -6.16 -8.28 3.84
C GLU A 37 -6.37 -9.79 3.83
N TYR A 38 -6.87 -10.37 2.75
CA TYR A 38 -7.03 -11.81 2.62
C TYR A 38 -5.72 -12.48 2.19
N SER A 39 -5.25 -12.18 0.98
CA SER A 39 -4.07 -12.81 0.38
C SER A 39 -2.74 -12.29 0.89
N ARG A 40 -2.70 -11.11 1.52
CA ARG A 40 -1.49 -10.33 1.82
C ARG A 40 -0.75 -9.86 0.58
N TRP A 41 -1.30 -10.05 -0.61
CA TRP A 41 -0.71 -9.52 -1.83
C TRP A 41 -0.58 -8.00 -1.73
N ARG A 42 0.57 -7.52 -2.13
CA ARG A 42 0.95 -6.14 -1.93
C ARG A 42 1.34 -5.48 -3.25
N TYR A 43 0.86 -4.26 -3.44
CA TYR A 43 1.34 -3.34 -4.44
C TYR A 43 2.07 -2.18 -3.77
N VAL A 44 3.19 -1.76 -4.35
CA VAL A 44 3.95 -0.59 -3.89
C VAL A 44 4.31 0.31 -5.07
N GLU A 45 4.38 1.61 -4.81
CA GLU A 45 4.88 2.59 -5.77
C GLU A 45 5.69 3.65 -5.04
N ALA A 46 6.74 4.15 -5.71
CA ALA A 46 7.57 5.25 -5.22
C ALA A 46 7.00 6.59 -5.70
N PHE A 47 7.09 7.61 -4.84
CA PHE A 47 6.74 8.99 -5.18
C PHE A 47 7.75 9.96 -4.55
N GLU A 48 7.97 11.09 -5.21
CA GLU A 48 8.75 12.21 -4.67
C GLU A 48 7.89 13.13 -3.81
N GLU A 49 6.56 13.00 -3.88
CA GLU A 49 5.60 13.84 -3.16
C GLU A 49 4.64 13.02 -2.30
N HIS A 50 4.35 13.55 -1.13
CA HIS A 50 3.27 13.10 -0.25
C HIS A 50 2.08 14.06 -0.41
N SER A 51 1.26 13.79 -1.41
CA SER A 51 0.17 14.68 -1.81
C SER A 51 -1.15 13.95 -2.06
N ILE A 52 -2.26 14.71 -2.06
CA ILE A 52 -3.58 14.21 -2.45
C ILE A 52 -3.57 13.69 -3.90
N TYR A 53 -2.77 14.31 -4.76
CA TYR A 53 -2.62 13.89 -6.15
C TYR A 53 -1.90 12.54 -6.25
N SER A 54 -0.76 12.41 -5.57
CA SER A 54 0.02 11.16 -5.56
C SER A 54 -0.80 9.98 -5.01
N SER A 55 -1.61 10.19 -3.98
CA SER A 55 -2.50 9.14 -3.44
C SER A 55 -3.56 8.70 -4.46
N ALA A 56 -4.15 9.64 -5.21
CA ALA A 56 -5.14 9.31 -6.22
C ALA A 56 -4.53 8.55 -7.40
N VAL A 57 -3.34 8.97 -7.86
CA VAL A 57 -2.57 8.28 -8.91
C VAL A 57 -2.18 6.87 -8.45
N PHE A 58 -1.68 6.73 -7.22
CA PHE A 58 -1.34 5.44 -6.63
C PHE A 58 -2.54 4.50 -6.60
N LEU A 59 -3.71 4.99 -6.17
CA LEU A 59 -4.94 4.19 -6.12
C LEU A 59 -5.34 3.68 -7.50
N ARG A 60 -5.28 4.53 -8.55
CA ARG A 60 -5.55 4.09 -9.93
C ARG A 60 -4.59 3.01 -10.39
N TYR A 61 -3.29 3.18 -10.16
CA TYR A 61 -2.27 2.18 -10.50
C TYR A 61 -2.47 0.86 -9.75
N PHE A 62 -2.87 0.92 -8.49
CA PHE A 62 -3.22 -0.28 -7.73
C PHE A 62 -4.42 -1.00 -8.32
N LEU A 63 -5.53 -0.28 -8.59
CA LEU A 63 -6.77 -0.87 -9.12
C LEU A 63 -6.57 -1.49 -10.52
N GLU A 64 -5.71 -0.92 -11.36
CA GLU A 64 -5.35 -1.49 -12.66
C GLU A 64 -4.55 -2.81 -12.55
N ARG A 65 -3.80 -2.99 -11.47
CA ARG A 65 -2.87 -4.13 -11.30
C ARG A 65 -3.39 -5.22 -10.40
N PHE A 66 -4.32 -4.90 -9.53
CA PHE A 66 -4.94 -5.87 -8.66
C PHE A 66 -6.01 -6.64 -9.43
N PRO A 67 -5.89 -8.00 -9.57
CA PRO A 67 -6.72 -8.74 -10.51
C PRO A 67 -8.13 -9.09 -9.98
N MET A 68 -8.55 -8.49 -8.87
CA MET A 68 -9.84 -8.76 -8.24
C MET A 68 -10.60 -7.45 -8.00
N PRO A 69 -11.95 -7.47 -8.03
CA PRO A 69 -12.74 -6.32 -7.58
C PRO A 69 -12.41 -5.93 -6.14
N VAL A 70 -12.33 -4.63 -5.88
CA VAL A 70 -12.07 -4.09 -4.54
C VAL A 70 -13.37 -3.51 -3.98
N GLU A 71 -13.82 -4.00 -2.82
CA GLU A 71 -15.03 -3.51 -2.17
C GLU A 71 -14.78 -2.39 -1.18
N CYS A 72 -13.66 -2.45 -0.48
CA CYS A 72 -13.34 -1.52 0.59
C CYS A 72 -11.85 -1.19 0.63
N VAL A 73 -11.53 0.10 0.62
CA VAL A 73 -10.19 0.61 0.90
C VAL A 73 -10.19 1.22 2.29
N GLN A 74 -9.26 0.81 3.13
CA GLN A 74 -9.05 1.32 4.47
C GLN A 74 -7.75 2.12 4.53
N THR A 75 -7.83 3.36 5.04
CA THR A 75 -6.68 4.24 5.27
C THR A 75 -6.71 4.80 6.68
N ASP A 76 -5.64 5.43 7.09
CA ASP A 76 -5.66 6.34 8.23
C ASP A 76 -6.40 7.65 7.86
N ASN A 77 -6.32 8.65 8.76
CA ASN A 77 -6.94 9.96 8.56
C ASN A 77 -5.95 10.99 7.97
N GLY A 78 -4.92 10.54 7.27
CA GLY A 78 -3.94 11.41 6.61
C GLY A 78 -4.60 12.41 5.66
N ILE A 79 -4.02 13.59 5.54
CA ILE A 79 -4.53 14.68 4.69
C ILE A 79 -4.52 14.31 3.20
N GLU A 80 -3.68 13.38 2.82
CA GLU A 80 -3.57 12.81 1.47
C GLU A 80 -4.77 11.92 1.10
N PHE A 81 -5.46 11.36 2.08
CA PHE A 81 -6.63 10.50 1.89
C PHE A 81 -7.94 11.20 2.19
N THR A 82 -7.95 12.17 3.13
CA THR A 82 -9.18 12.80 3.62
C THR A 82 -8.98 14.26 3.98
N LYS A 83 -10.04 15.06 3.86
CA LYS A 83 -10.08 16.46 4.32
C LYS A 83 -10.56 16.62 5.77
N ARG A 84 -10.63 15.55 6.55
CA ARG A 84 -11.22 15.58 7.90
C ARG A 84 -10.64 16.67 8.82
N PHE A 85 -9.39 17.03 8.62
CA PHE A 85 -8.71 18.07 9.40
C PHE A 85 -8.51 19.38 8.63
N SER A 86 -9.15 19.53 7.45
CA SER A 86 -9.09 20.78 6.70
C SER A 86 -10.02 21.82 7.34
N THR A 87 -9.53 23.03 7.50
CA THR A 87 -10.31 24.19 7.95
C THR A 87 -11.31 24.71 6.91
N SER A 88 -11.25 24.18 5.69
CA SER A 88 -12.18 24.56 4.62
C SER A 88 -13.56 23.97 4.87
N ARG A 89 -14.57 24.84 5.04
CA ARG A 89 -15.99 24.47 5.23
C ARG A 89 -16.67 23.83 4.01
N LYS A 90 -16.00 23.71 2.86
CA LYS A 90 -16.57 23.04 1.68
C LYS A 90 -16.39 21.53 1.81
N GLU A 91 -17.49 20.81 1.90
CA GLU A 91 -17.58 19.34 1.84
C GLU A 91 -17.21 18.82 0.43
N THR A 92 -16.00 19.10 -0.02
CA THR A 92 -15.52 18.59 -1.29
C THR A 92 -14.64 17.36 -1.03
N LEU A 93 -14.95 16.27 -1.73
CA LEU A 93 -14.14 15.05 -1.70
C LEU A 93 -12.70 15.34 -2.14
N THR A 94 -11.72 14.64 -1.54
CA THR A 94 -10.35 14.62 -2.07
C THR A 94 -10.31 13.92 -3.43
N LEU A 95 -9.23 14.10 -4.20
CA LEU A 95 -9.05 13.33 -5.45
C LEU A 95 -9.06 11.82 -5.18
N PHE A 96 -8.45 11.38 -4.09
CA PHE A 96 -8.48 9.99 -3.66
C PHE A 96 -9.90 9.47 -3.43
N GLN A 97 -10.73 10.23 -2.70
CA GLN A 97 -12.13 9.87 -2.45
C GLN A 97 -12.98 9.89 -3.72
N ARG A 98 -12.69 10.79 -4.68
CA ARG A 98 -13.37 10.79 -5.98
C ARG A 98 -13.05 9.53 -6.78
N VAL A 99 -11.79 9.08 -6.79
CA VAL A 99 -11.43 7.81 -7.43
C VAL A 99 -12.18 6.64 -6.78
N LEU A 100 -12.25 6.57 -5.46
CA LEU A 100 -13.03 5.52 -4.77
C LEU A 100 -14.51 5.54 -5.17
N GLN A 101 -15.11 6.73 -5.26
CA GLN A 101 -16.51 6.90 -5.68
C GLN A 101 -16.71 6.48 -7.13
N GLU A 102 -15.80 6.83 -8.03
CA GLU A 102 -15.82 6.46 -9.46
C GLU A 102 -15.84 4.94 -9.65
N TYR A 103 -15.11 4.20 -8.82
CA TYR A 103 -15.06 2.73 -8.84
C TYR A 103 -16.08 2.05 -7.93
N GLY A 104 -16.95 2.80 -7.25
CA GLY A 104 -17.93 2.25 -6.31
C GLY A 104 -17.33 1.61 -5.06
N ILE A 105 -16.11 2.01 -4.68
CA ILE A 105 -15.36 1.43 -3.57
C ILE A 105 -15.66 2.18 -2.28
N ARG A 106 -15.99 1.46 -1.23
CA ARG A 106 -16.22 2.03 0.11
C ARG A 106 -14.92 2.49 0.75
N HIS A 107 -14.86 3.73 1.20
CA HIS A 107 -13.74 4.24 2.00
C HIS A 107 -13.99 4.01 3.50
N LYS A 108 -13.06 3.35 4.16
CA LYS A 108 -13.08 3.11 5.61
C LYS A 108 -11.90 3.82 6.26
N LEU A 109 -12.19 4.80 7.09
CA LEU A 109 -11.18 5.46 7.91
C LEU A 109 -10.97 4.68 9.21
N ILE A 110 -9.73 4.51 9.64
CA ILE A 110 -9.43 3.96 10.96
C ILE A 110 -9.86 4.97 12.04
N ARG A 111 -10.28 4.46 13.19
CA ARG A 111 -10.57 5.33 14.33
C ARG A 111 -9.27 5.96 14.85
N PRO A 112 -9.27 7.24 15.19
CA PRO A 112 -8.13 7.88 15.84
C PRO A 112 -7.66 7.05 17.05
N PHE A 113 -6.36 7.02 17.28
CA PHE A 113 -5.73 6.26 18.37
C PHE A 113 -5.98 4.75 18.40
N THR A 114 -6.33 4.14 17.26
CA THR A 114 -6.55 2.68 17.15
C THR A 114 -5.60 2.07 16.11
N PRO A 115 -4.28 1.98 16.38
CA PRO A 115 -3.27 1.51 15.40
C PRO A 115 -3.51 0.08 14.95
N ARG A 116 -4.17 -0.77 15.75
CA ARG A 116 -4.48 -2.17 15.40
C ARG A 116 -5.26 -2.32 14.10
N HIS A 117 -5.97 -1.27 13.66
CA HIS A 117 -6.80 -1.35 12.45
C HIS A 117 -5.96 -1.37 11.16
N ASN A 118 -4.77 -0.78 11.12
CA ASN A 118 -3.86 -0.78 9.98
C ASN A 118 -2.68 -1.76 10.13
N GLY A 119 -2.81 -2.69 11.07
CA GLY A 119 -1.71 -3.57 11.51
C GLY A 119 -1.10 -4.46 10.42
N LYS A 120 -1.79 -4.69 9.28
CA LYS A 120 -1.22 -5.50 8.19
C LYS A 120 -0.24 -4.69 7.36
N VAL A 121 -0.61 -3.47 6.98
CA VAL A 121 0.29 -2.58 6.25
C VAL A 121 1.46 -2.12 7.12
N GLU A 122 1.20 -1.78 8.40
CA GLU A 122 2.26 -1.43 9.36
C GLU A 122 3.27 -2.58 9.57
N ARG A 123 2.78 -3.82 9.69
CA ARG A 123 3.66 -5.00 9.75
C ARG A 123 4.47 -5.18 8.47
N SER A 124 3.90 -4.88 7.30
CA SER A 124 4.64 -4.93 6.05
C SER A 124 5.75 -3.89 6.01
N HIS A 125 5.48 -2.67 6.48
CA HIS A 125 6.48 -1.60 6.60
C HIS A 125 7.62 -1.94 7.57
N ARG A 126 7.32 -2.65 8.67
CA ARG A 126 8.38 -3.15 9.57
C ARG A 126 9.27 -4.16 8.87
N LYS A 127 8.68 -5.10 8.11
CA LYS A 127 9.47 -6.03 7.30
C LYS A 127 10.33 -5.33 6.25
N ASP A 128 9.81 -4.26 5.66
CA ASP A 128 10.59 -3.44 4.72
C ASP A 128 11.79 -2.80 5.42
N ASN A 129 11.63 -2.30 6.65
CA ASN A 129 12.76 -1.77 7.42
C ASN A 129 13.82 -2.84 7.67
N GLU A 130 13.41 -4.04 8.05
CA GLU A 130 14.32 -5.14 8.43
C GLU A 130 15.00 -5.78 7.21
N ARG A 131 14.33 -5.91 6.07
CA ARG A 131 14.78 -6.73 4.94
C ARG A 131 15.18 -5.94 3.71
N PHE A 132 14.65 -4.74 3.54
CA PHE A 132 14.91 -3.91 2.38
C PHE A 132 15.73 -2.68 2.76
N TYR A 133 15.21 -1.80 3.59
CA TYR A 133 15.89 -0.55 3.92
C TYR A 133 17.18 -0.75 4.74
N ALA A 134 17.28 -1.81 5.55
CA ALA A 134 18.48 -2.09 6.34
C ALA A 134 19.72 -2.44 5.48
N SER A 135 19.53 -2.89 4.25
CA SER A 135 20.61 -3.39 3.38
C SER A 135 20.73 -2.70 2.03
N HIS A 136 19.85 -1.71 1.75
CA HIS A 136 19.82 -1.03 0.45
C HIS A 136 20.12 0.45 0.60
N THR A 137 20.82 0.99 -0.40
CA THR A 137 21.02 2.43 -0.59
C THR A 137 20.52 2.84 -1.97
N PHE A 138 20.02 4.07 -2.09
CA PHE A 138 19.40 4.59 -3.30
C PHE A 138 20.12 5.84 -3.76
N TYR A 139 20.55 5.84 -5.02
CA TYR A 139 21.36 6.90 -5.62
C TYR A 139 20.50 7.98 -6.27
N SER A 140 19.32 7.61 -6.77
CA SER A 140 18.32 8.50 -7.37
C SER A 140 16.91 8.02 -7.07
N PHE A 141 15.90 8.78 -7.47
CA PHE A 141 14.49 8.38 -7.38
C PHE A 141 14.20 7.14 -8.26
N GLU A 142 14.73 7.11 -9.47
CA GLU A 142 14.55 6.00 -10.41
C GLU A 142 15.17 4.71 -9.87
N ASP A 143 16.35 4.82 -9.26
CA ASP A 143 17.00 3.68 -8.61
C ASP A 143 16.17 3.15 -7.45
N PHE A 144 15.70 4.02 -6.56
CA PHE A 144 14.79 3.64 -5.49
C PHE A 144 13.53 2.96 -6.03
N SER A 145 12.85 3.56 -7.02
CA SER A 145 11.63 3.02 -7.61
C SER A 145 11.85 1.62 -8.19
N LYS A 146 12.95 1.41 -8.91
CA LYS A 146 13.31 0.12 -9.50
C LYS A 146 13.59 -0.93 -8.44
N GLN A 147 14.40 -0.61 -7.43
CA GLN A 147 14.73 -1.53 -6.34
C GLN A 147 13.48 -1.90 -5.54
N LEU A 148 12.62 -0.93 -5.20
CA LEU A 148 11.37 -1.14 -4.46
C LEU A 148 10.42 -2.09 -5.21
N LYS A 149 10.22 -1.87 -6.51
CA LYS A 149 9.36 -2.74 -7.36
C LYS A 149 9.92 -4.15 -7.44
N THR A 150 11.23 -4.29 -7.59
CA THR A 150 11.90 -5.60 -7.66
C THR A 150 11.74 -6.35 -6.35
N TYR A 151 12.00 -5.71 -5.22
CA TYR A 151 11.81 -6.28 -3.90
C TYR A 151 10.36 -6.72 -3.66
N ASN A 152 9.40 -5.87 -3.99
CA ASN A 152 8.00 -6.20 -3.81
C ASN A 152 7.56 -7.42 -4.64
N HIS A 153 8.02 -7.49 -5.89
CA HIS A 153 7.61 -8.56 -6.81
C HIS A 153 8.33 -9.89 -6.53
N LYS A 154 9.64 -9.85 -6.36
CA LYS A 154 10.48 -11.06 -6.24
C LYS A 154 10.55 -11.59 -4.82
N ASP A 155 10.58 -10.69 -3.82
CA ASP A 155 10.76 -11.08 -2.43
C ASP A 155 9.44 -11.06 -1.65
N TYR A 156 8.80 -9.89 -1.48
CA TYR A 156 7.64 -9.79 -0.60
C TYR A 156 6.47 -10.68 -1.04
N ASN A 157 6.04 -10.56 -2.30
CA ASN A 157 4.88 -11.29 -2.82
C ASN A 157 5.14 -12.79 -3.05
N GLN A 158 6.41 -13.20 -3.11
CA GLN A 158 6.80 -14.60 -3.26
C GLN A 158 7.21 -15.27 -1.94
N PHE A 159 7.35 -14.49 -0.86
CA PHE A 159 7.83 -15.01 0.42
C PHE A 159 6.71 -15.79 1.14
N PRO A 160 6.97 -17.07 1.52
CA PRO A 160 6.00 -17.86 2.30
C PRO A 160 5.73 -17.22 3.67
N MET A 161 4.46 -17.13 4.05
CA MET A 161 4.04 -16.51 5.29
C MET A 161 3.30 -17.48 6.18
N ARG A 162 3.67 -17.58 7.45
CA ARG A 162 3.00 -18.44 8.44
C ARG A 162 1.48 -18.21 8.51
N PRO A 163 0.94 -16.96 8.51
CA PRO A 163 -0.51 -16.72 8.51
C PRO A 163 -1.23 -17.18 7.25
N LEU A 164 -0.52 -17.53 6.19
CA LEU A 164 -1.04 -18.05 4.92
C LEU A 164 -0.77 -19.55 4.76
N GLY A 165 -0.58 -20.29 5.87
CA GLY A 165 -0.23 -21.70 5.80
C GLY A 165 1.10 -21.97 5.09
N TRP A 166 2.07 -21.08 5.22
CA TRP A 166 3.39 -21.13 4.56
C TRP A 166 3.31 -21.00 3.02
N LYS A 167 2.20 -20.49 2.50
CA LYS A 167 2.10 -20.07 1.10
C LYS A 167 2.51 -18.60 0.95
N SER A 168 2.90 -18.23 -0.27
CA SER A 168 3.19 -16.82 -0.57
C SER A 168 1.91 -16.04 -0.88
N PRO A 169 1.89 -14.71 -0.70
CA PRO A 169 0.77 -13.86 -1.12
C PRO A 169 0.36 -14.08 -2.58
N GLN A 170 1.34 -14.22 -3.46
CA GLN A 170 1.10 -14.46 -4.88
C GLN A 170 0.44 -15.83 -5.13
N THR A 171 0.84 -16.86 -4.39
CA THR A 171 0.24 -18.20 -4.48
C THR A 171 -1.22 -18.16 -4.05
N ILE A 172 -1.52 -17.56 -2.88
CA ILE A 172 -2.90 -17.44 -2.37
C ILE A 172 -3.80 -16.72 -3.38
N LEU A 173 -3.32 -15.62 -3.96
CA LEU A 173 -4.10 -14.86 -4.93
C LEU A 173 -4.36 -15.67 -6.21
N LYS A 174 -3.34 -16.35 -6.75
CA LYS A 174 -3.47 -17.21 -7.94
C LYS A 174 -4.44 -18.38 -7.71
N GLU A 175 -4.31 -19.07 -6.59
CA GLU A 175 -5.19 -20.19 -6.24
C GLU A 175 -6.65 -19.73 -6.13
N PHE A 176 -6.89 -18.55 -5.52
CA PHE A 176 -8.23 -18.00 -5.45
C PHE A 176 -8.82 -17.68 -6.83
N ILE A 177 -8.03 -17.06 -7.71
CA ILE A 177 -8.46 -16.75 -9.09
C ILE A 177 -8.78 -18.03 -9.86
N GLN A 178 -7.95 -19.06 -9.71
CA GLN A 178 -8.09 -20.31 -10.46
C GLN A 178 -9.24 -21.20 -9.95
N TYR A 179 -9.44 -21.28 -8.65
CA TYR A 179 -10.32 -22.28 -8.07
C TYR A 179 -11.50 -21.70 -7.27
N GLY A 180 -11.55 -20.38 -7.06
CA GLY A 180 -12.54 -19.74 -6.20
C GLY A 180 -12.50 -20.21 -4.73
N VAL A 181 -11.37 -20.77 -4.29
CA VAL A 181 -11.27 -21.48 -3.00
C VAL A 181 -11.05 -20.48 -1.87
N THR A 182 -12.01 -20.42 -0.98
CA THR A 182 -11.87 -19.80 0.32
C THR A 182 -11.16 -20.80 1.24
N TYR A 183 -9.89 -20.58 1.55
CA TYR A 183 -9.24 -21.34 2.62
C TYR A 183 -9.78 -20.83 3.96
N VAL A 184 -10.57 -21.66 4.61
CA VAL A 184 -11.07 -21.46 5.99
C VAL A 184 -9.94 -21.76 6.97
#